data_4f5e6cd5bce3d6defb155842ec14594b
#
_entry.id   4f5e6cd5bce3d6defb155842ec14594b
#
_cell.length_a   1.000
_cell.length_b   1.000
_cell.length_c   1.000
_cell.angle_alpha   90.00
_cell.angle_beta   90.00
_cell.angle_gamma   90.00
#
_symmetry.space_group_name_H-M   'P 1'
#
loop_
_entity.id
_entity.type
_entity.pdbx_description
1 polymer ?
#
loop_
_entity_poly.entity_id
_entity_poly.type
_entity_poly.pdbx_seq_one_letter_code
_entity_poly.pdbx_strand_id
1 'polypeptide(L)'
;MRQAKFNDGWRRTQELSNYNCQLRQVSINDAKGVSDKFCLELDNGISVLCGKNGVGKSTILKSIYSCIKKNGLVNNRLNLSDINISLKNNNHEVQDINNAVVNYLEPSVECNKIIRFLNDSDNINDFIEGIEPSGFLGKKENIAIIGNIIGRVYSKIEFYEVEGALDDDYTFPFIKVTLPDGVEYSCLEMGSGEYLCMYIFWFINWIEKNSILLIDEIENCISVYSQEYLMDYLAHVSSQRGIWILLSSHSETILSKVGIKNARLISNVSNVGISVVSPKHERKYFTALGIKPRKKGIFIVEDKFSYMFLKGMLNRAASDIAYDYH
;
A
#
# COMPACT_ATOMS: atom_id res chain seq x y z
N MET A 1 -8.90 7.18 16.63
CA MET A 1 -7.56 7.78 16.93
C MET A 1 -7.64 9.27 16.66
N ARG A 2 -6.95 10.13 17.41
CA ARG A 2 -7.03 11.59 17.20
C ARG A 2 -6.24 11.96 15.94
N GLN A 3 -6.74 12.90 15.12
CA GLN A 3 -6.09 13.39 13.89
C GLN A 3 -4.61 13.76 14.09
N ALA A 4 -4.26 14.28 15.26
CA ALA A 4 -2.88 14.60 15.60
C ALA A 4 -1.93 13.38 15.57
N LYS A 5 -2.39 12.18 15.97
CA LYS A 5 -1.57 10.95 15.92
C LYS A 5 -1.30 10.49 14.48
N PHE A 6 -2.25 10.71 13.58
CA PHE A 6 -2.06 10.36 12.16
C PHE A 6 -1.06 11.29 11.47
N ASN A 7 -1.17 12.60 11.72
CA ASN A 7 -0.22 13.56 11.18
C ASN A 7 1.22 13.30 11.69
N ASP A 8 1.36 12.89 12.95
CA ASP A 8 2.64 12.46 13.52
C ASP A 8 3.15 11.18 12.84
N GLY A 9 2.27 10.22 12.55
CA GLY A 9 2.61 9.00 11.81
C GLY A 9 3.27 9.32 10.46
N TRP A 10 2.64 10.15 9.64
CA TRP A 10 3.19 10.55 8.33
C TRP A 10 4.52 11.30 8.43
N ARG A 11 4.69 12.19 9.41
CA ARG A 11 5.98 12.84 9.65
C ARG A 11 7.06 11.83 9.97
N ARG A 12 6.77 10.87 10.85
CA ARG A 12 7.72 9.85 11.30
C ARG A 12 8.09 8.85 10.21
N THR A 13 7.29 8.65 9.16
CA THR A 13 7.71 7.83 8.01
C THR A 13 8.90 8.42 7.27
N GLN A 14 9.16 9.72 7.39
CA GLN A 14 10.30 10.39 6.78
C GLN A 14 11.58 10.26 7.62
N GLU A 15 11.47 9.87 8.87
CA GLU A 15 12.59 9.69 9.80
C GLU A 15 13.19 8.29 9.59
N LEU A 16 14.25 8.20 8.76
CA LEU A 16 14.85 6.92 8.34
C LEU A 16 15.40 6.10 9.52
N SER A 17 15.74 6.75 10.63
CA SER A 17 16.17 6.08 11.86
C SER A 17 15.12 5.17 12.50
N ASN A 18 13.84 5.32 12.13
CA ASN A 18 12.77 4.44 12.59
C ASN A 18 12.82 3.05 11.91
N TYR A 19 13.63 2.87 10.87
CA TYR A 19 13.65 1.67 10.04
C TYR A 19 15.03 1.01 10.06
N ASN A 20 15.13 -0.15 10.69
CA ASN A 20 16.37 -0.93 10.69
C ASN A 20 16.63 -1.58 9.32
N CYS A 21 15.57 -1.98 8.60
CA CYS A 21 15.67 -2.52 7.25
C CYS A 21 15.00 -1.56 6.26
N GLN A 22 15.78 -1.02 5.31
CA GLN A 22 15.33 -0.01 4.36
C GLN A 22 15.59 -0.48 2.94
N LEU A 23 14.55 -0.56 2.12
CA LEU A 23 14.68 -0.76 0.67
C LEU A 23 14.98 0.59 0.01
N ARG A 24 16.25 0.84 -0.36
CA ARG A 24 16.70 2.16 -0.82
C ARG A 24 16.70 2.29 -2.34
N GLN A 25 17.07 1.25 -3.03
CA GLN A 25 17.19 1.29 -4.48
C GLN A 25 16.90 -0.08 -5.10
N VAL A 26 16.21 -0.06 -6.21
CA VAL A 26 16.04 -1.22 -7.09
C VAL A 26 16.40 -0.80 -8.50
N SER A 27 17.37 -1.45 -9.10
CA SER A 27 17.73 -1.27 -10.51
C SER A 27 17.57 -2.59 -11.26
N ILE A 28 17.12 -2.48 -12.48
CA ILE A 28 16.93 -3.63 -13.38
C ILE A 28 17.75 -3.33 -14.63
N ASN A 29 18.69 -4.21 -14.97
CA ASN A 29 19.60 -4.07 -16.08
C ASN A 29 19.36 -5.19 -17.09
N ASP A 30 19.51 -4.89 -18.37
CA ASP A 30 19.51 -5.85 -19.48
C ASP A 30 18.27 -6.77 -19.58
N ALA A 31 17.16 -6.40 -18.92
CA ALA A 31 15.94 -7.19 -18.95
C ALA A 31 15.05 -6.82 -20.13
N LYS A 32 14.57 -7.83 -20.87
CA LYS A 32 13.70 -7.64 -22.03
C LYS A 32 12.41 -6.90 -21.65
N GLY A 33 12.20 -5.74 -22.28
CA GLY A 33 11.01 -4.91 -22.05
C GLY A 33 11.12 -3.97 -20.85
N VAL A 34 12.31 -3.83 -20.27
CA VAL A 34 12.65 -2.84 -19.26
C VAL A 34 13.67 -1.86 -19.84
N SER A 35 13.55 -0.59 -19.48
CA SER A 35 14.52 0.42 -19.89
C SER A 35 15.89 0.17 -19.26
N ASP A 36 16.96 0.33 -20.02
CA ASP A 36 18.35 0.19 -19.57
C ASP A 36 18.71 1.16 -18.40
N LYS A 37 17.84 2.11 -18.14
CA LYS A 37 17.98 3.10 -17.04
C LYS A 37 16.92 2.92 -15.95
N PHE A 38 16.36 1.71 -15.81
CA PHE A 38 15.38 1.50 -14.75
C PHE A 38 16.07 1.60 -13.39
N CYS A 39 15.71 2.62 -12.63
CA CYS A 39 16.18 2.84 -11.27
C CYS A 39 15.04 3.40 -10.42
N LEU A 40 14.68 2.65 -9.38
CA LEU A 40 13.68 3.01 -8.40
C LEU A 40 14.38 3.41 -7.11
N GLU A 41 14.36 4.70 -6.77
CA GLU A 41 14.92 5.23 -5.52
C GLU A 41 13.81 5.48 -4.51
N LEU A 42 14.02 5.06 -3.26
CA LEU A 42 13.04 5.10 -2.18
C LEU A 42 13.66 5.77 -0.95
N ASP A 43 13.11 6.93 -0.58
CA ASP A 43 13.66 7.81 0.47
C ASP A 43 12.72 7.98 1.67
N ASN A 44 11.65 7.16 1.74
CA ASN A 44 10.64 7.26 2.77
C ASN A 44 10.16 5.87 3.16
N GLY A 45 9.81 5.68 4.44
CA GLY A 45 9.29 4.41 4.95
C GLY A 45 7.99 3.94 4.29
N ILE A 46 7.26 4.82 3.60
CA ILE A 46 6.13 4.45 2.74
C ILE A 46 6.30 5.09 1.38
N SER A 47 6.30 4.28 0.33
CA SER A 47 6.36 4.73 -1.06
C SER A 47 5.32 4.01 -1.90
N VAL A 48 4.87 4.66 -3.00
CA VAL A 48 3.85 4.11 -3.89
C VAL A 48 4.34 4.03 -5.34
N LEU A 49 4.18 2.86 -5.95
CA LEU A 49 4.28 2.66 -7.38
C LEU A 49 2.92 2.96 -8.02
N CYS A 50 2.88 3.91 -8.91
CA CYS A 50 1.66 4.26 -9.63
C CYS A 50 1.87 4.17 -11.14
N GLY A 51 0.80 4.04 -11.89
CA GLY A 51 0.83 3.89 -13.34
C GLY A 51 -0.43 3.21 -13.84
N LYS A 52 -0.66 3.24 -15.15
CA LYS A 52 -1.80 2.57 -15.78
C LYS A 52 -1.79 1.07 -15.53
N ASN A 53 -2.94 0.42 -15.70
CA ASN A 53 -3.00 -1.04 -15.63
C ASN A 53 -2.10 -1.68 -16.71
N GLY A 54 -1.47 -2.78 -16.36
CA GLY A 54 -0.60 -3.54 -17.27
C GLY A 54 0.80 -2.94 -17.52
N VAL A 55 1.18 -1.83 -16.83
CA VAL A 55 2.54 -1.23 -17.02
C VAL A 55 3.66 -1.98 -16.30
N GLY A 56 3.35 -2.98 -15.45
CA GLY A 56 4.35 -3.81 -14.79
C GLY A 56 4.54 -3.53 -13.29
N LYS A 57 3.64 -2.81 -12.61
CA LYS A 57 3.74 -2.55 -11.15
C LYS A 57 3.86 -3.85 -10.35
N SER A 58 2.91 -4.77 -10.52
CA SER A 58 2.91 -6.08 -9.86
C SER A 58 4.15 -6.91 -10.21
N THR A 59 4.61 -6.83 -11.46
CA THR A 59 5.84 -7.50 -11.92
C THR A 59 7.04 -7.00 -11.12
N ILE A 60 7.17 -5.70 -10.93
CA ILE A 60 8.26 -5.09 -10.16
C ILE A 60 8.21 -5.56 -8.70
N LEU A 61 7.04 -5.48 -8.03
CA LEU A 61 6.88 -5.90 -6.65
C LEU A 61 7.23 -7.40 -6.46
N LYS A 62 6.67 -8.27 -7.33
CA LYS A 62 6.95 -9.72 -7.30
C LYS A 62 8.43 -10.01 -7.56
N SER A 63 9.08 -9.26 -8.44
CA SER A 63 10.51 -9.41 -8.71
C SER A 63 11.39 -9.00 -7.54
N ILE A 64 11.04 -7.90 -6.84
CA ILE A 64 11.73 -7.50 -5.60
C ILE A 64 11.60 -8.59 -4.54
N TYR A 65 10.38 -9.11 -4.33
CA TYR A 65 10.12 -10.18 -3.38
C TYR A 65 10.95 -11.43 -3.69
N SER A 66 10.91 -11.91 -4.93
CA SER A 66 11.63 -13.11 -5.37
C SER A 66 13.15 -12.95 -5.28
N CYS A 67 13.67 -11.76 -5.56
CA CYS A 67 15.10 -11.47 -5.45
C CYS A 67 15.59 -11.56 -4.00
N ILE A 68 14.82 -11.04 -3.03
CA ILE A 68 15.20 -11.06 -1.62
C ILE A 68 15.02 -12.46 -1.02
N LYS A 69 13.93 -13.15 -1.33
CA LYS A 69 13.62 -14.49 -0.76
C LYS A 69 14.37 -15.63 -1.45
N LYS A 70 14.96 -15.43 -2.64
CA LYS A 70 15.49 -16.49 -3.53
C LYS A 70 14.48 -17.62 -3.83
N ASN A 71 13.22 -17.42 -3.57
CA ASN A 71 12.13 -18.38 -3.76
C ASN A 71 11.12 -17.86 -4.76
N GLY A 72 10.87 -18.64 -5.77
CA GLY A 72 10.20 -18.30 -6.98
C GLY A 72 8.72 -17.98 -6.96
N LEU A 73 8.35 -16.74 -6.72
CA LEU A 73 7.23 -16.14 -7.46
C LEU A 73 7.77 -15.70 -8.84
N VAL A 74 8.35 -16.64 -9.59
CA VAL A 74 9.06 -16.36 -10.85
C VAL A 74 8.05 -15.90 -11.88
N ASN A 75 8.09 -14.63 -12.21
CA ASN A 75 7.53 -14.15 -13.47
C ASN A 75 8.56 -14.45 -14.55
N ASN A 76 8.22 -15.29 -15.53
CA ASN A 76 9.09 -15.73 -16.65
C ASN A 76 9.63 -14.58 -17.54
N ARG A 77 9.40 -13.31 -17.17
CA ARG A 77 9.78 -12.13 -17.95
C ARG A 77 11.05 -11.42 -17.45
N LEU A 78 11.39 -11.58 -16.17
CA LEU A 78 12.58 -10.97 -15.59
C LEU A 78 13.41 -12.07 -14.93
N ASN A 79 14.70 -12.15 -15.29
CA ASN A 79 15.62 -13.02 -14.57
C ASN A 79 16.05 -12.33 -13.27
N LEU A 80 16.18 -13.08 -12.18
CA LEU A 80 16.61 -12.52 -10.90
C LEU A 80 18.02 -11.93 -10.96
N SER A 81 18.87 -12.42 -11.87
CA SER A 81 20.23 -11.90 -12.11
C SER A 81 20.25 -10.47 -12.66
N ASP A 82 19.16 -10.03 -13.27
CA ASP A 82 19.04 -8.71 -13.90
C ASP A 82 18.62 -7.63 -12.89
N ILE A 83 18.32 -8.04 -11.64
CA ILE A 83 17.79 -7.18 -10.60
C ILE A 83 18.84 -6.95 -9.52
N ASN A 84 19.20 -5.68 -9.30
CA ASN A 84 20.07 -5.26 -8.21
C ASN A 84 19.26 -4.49 -7.17
N ILE A 85 19.36 -4.91 -5.92
CA ILE A 85 18.65 -4.30 -4.79
C ILE A 85 19.67 -3.78 -3.79
N SER A 86 19.55 -2.51 -3.41
CA SER A 86 20.29 -1.92 -2.31
C SER A 86 19.40 -1.82 -1.08
N LEU A 87 19.79 -2.55 -0.04
CA LEU A 87 19.19 -2.48 1.29
C LEU A 87 20.14 -1.75 2.23
N LYS A 88 19.58 -1.00 3.17
CA LYS A 88 20.34 -0.42 4.29
C LYS A 88 19.80 -0.93 5.62
N ASN A 89 20.72 -1.24 6.52
CA ASN A 89 20.42 -1.56 7.91
C ASN A 89 21.18 -0.56 8.79
N ASN A 90 20.45 0.22 9.61
CA ASN A 90 21.03 1.26 10.48
C ASN A 90 22.03 2.18 9.74
N ASN A 91 21.68 2.63 8.52
CA ASN A 91 22.50 3.46 7.61
C ASN A 91 23.74 2.78 6.99
N HIS A 92 23.96 1.49 7.23
CA HIS A 92 25.00 0.69 6.55
C HIS A 92 24.36 -0.12 5.42
N GLU A 93 25.09 -0.28 4.31
CA GLU A 93 24.64 -1.15 3.23
C GLU A 93 24.62 -2.60 3.69
N VAL A 94 23.52 -3.30 3.39
CA VAL A 94 23.39 -4.73 3.68
C VAL A 94 24.08 -5.51 2.57
N GLN A 95 25.16 -6.21 2.92
CA GLN A 95 25.92 -7.02 1.96
C GLN A 95 25.17 -8.29 1.53
N ASP A 96 24.38 -8.89 2.43
CA ASP A 96 23.57 -10.07 2.14
C ASP A 96 22.09 -9.75 2.28
N ILE A 97 21.45 -9.48 1.12
CA ILE A 97 20.02 -9.16 1.03
C ILE A 97 19.09 -10.30 1.45
N ASN A 98 19.60 -11.55 1.48
CA ASN A 98 18.79 -12.73 1.81
C ASN A 98 18.43 -12.81 3.29
N ASN A 99 19.12 -12.07 4.14
CA ASN A 99 18.80 -11.97 5.57
C ASN A 99 17.69 -10.95 5.87
N ALA A 100 17.20 -10.22 4.86
CA ALA A 100 16.11 -9.28 5.05
C ALA A 100 14.76 -10.02 5.11
N VAL A 101 13.95 -9.66 6.11
CA VAL A 101 12.57 -10.15 6.19
C VAL A 101 11.73 -9.34 5.23
N VAL A 102 11.18 -10.00 4.22
CA VAL A 102 10.29 -9.40 3.24
C VAL A 102 8.97 -10.16 3.15
N ASN A 103 7.87 -9.43 3.10
CA ASN A 103 6.53 -9.95 2.93
C ASN A 103 5.92 -9.35 1.65
N TYR A 104 5.17 -10.17 0.92
CA TYR A 104 4.38 -9.74 -0.23
C TYR A 104 2.91 -9.99 0.07
N LEU A 105 2.07 -9.01 -0.20
CA LEU A 105 0.64 -9.06 0.05
C LEU A 105 -0.12 -8.52 -1.16
N GLU A 106 -1.03 -9.31 -1.70
CA GLU A 106 -2.07 -8.93 -2.64
C GLU A 106 -3.42 -9.15 -1.95
N PRO A 107 -3.95 -8.14 -1.20
CA PRO A 107 -5.00 -8.36 -0.20
C PRO A 107 -6.27 -8.98 -0.77
N SER A 108 -6.68 -8.55 -1.96
CA SER A 108 -7.90 -9.08 -2.60
C SER A 108 -7.77 -10.55 -3.01
N VAL A 109 -6.57 -10.96 -3.44
CA VAL A 109 -6.30 -12.36 -3.81
C VAL A 109 -6.28 -13.24 -2.58
N GLU A 110 -5.58 -12.83 -1.52
CA GLU A 110 -5.49 -13.57 -0.27
C GLU A 110 -6.86 -13.72 0.40
N CYS A 111 -7.63 -12.64 0.53
CA CYS A 111 -8.98 -12.71 1.08
C CYS A 111 -9.89 -13.64 0.27
N ASN A 112 -9.85 -13.59 -1.07
CA ASN A 112 -10.64 -14.48 -1.90
C ASN A 112 -10.22 -15.96 -1.76
N LYS A 113 -8.91 -16.23 -1.63
CA LYS A 113 -8.38 -17.59 -1.39
C LYS A 113 -8.93 -18.15 -0.07
N ILE A 114 -8.87 -17.36 1.01
CA ILE A 114 -9.36 -17.75 2.33
C ILE A 114 -10.86 -17.98 2.32
N ILE A 115 -11.65 -17.05 1.77
CA ILE A 115 -13.11 -17.17 1.75
C ILE A 115 -13.57 -18.39 0.93
N ARG A 116 -12.91 -18.68 -0.20
CA ARG A 116 -13.22 -19.90 -0.97
C ARG A 116 -12.92 -21.15 -0.15
N PHE A 117 -11.75 -21.23 0.47
CA PHE A 117 -11.37 -22.34 1.32
C PHE A 117 -12.39 -22.56 2.45
N LEU A 118 -12.79 -21.49 3.15
CA LEU A 118 -13.76 -21.57 4.23
C LEU A 118 -15.15 -22.00 3.74
N ASN A 119 -15.61 -21.53 2.57
CA ASN A 119 -16.89 -21.93 1.98
C ASN A 119 -16.92 -23.39 1.50
N ASP A 120 -15.77 -23.92 1.07
CA ASP A 120 -15.64 -25.31 0.61
C ASP A 120 -15.46 -26.29 1.78
N SER A 121 -15.37 -25.80 3.02
CA SER A 121 -15.17 -26.61 4.22
C SER A 121 -16.49 -27.00 4.87
N ASP A 122 -16.65 -28.30 5.21
CA ASP A 122 -17.91 -28.85 5.76
C ASP A 122 -18.22 -28.32 7.17
N ASN A 123 -17.19 -28.00 7.97
CA ASN A 123 -17.38 -27.52 9.34
C ASN A 123 -16.32 -26.46 9.72
N ILE A 124 -16.72 -25.20 9.63
CA ILE A 124 -15.85 -24.07 9.92
C ILE A 124 -15.46 -23.99 11.40
N ASN A 125 -16.32 -24.49 12.29
CA ASN A 125 -16.04 -24.45 13.72
C ASN A 125 -14.82 -25.31 14.09
N ASP A 126 -14.53 -26.36 13.31
CA ASP A 126 -13.38 -27.23 13.56
C ASP A 126 -12.03 -26.47 13.44
N PHE A 127 -11.98 -25.40 12.61
CA PHE A 127 -10.77 -24.59 12.46
C PHE A 127 -10.51 -23.66 13.64
N ILE A 128 -11.51 -23.30 14.41
CA ILE A 128 -11.40 -22.38 15.54
C ILE A 128 -11.59 -23.08 16.89
N GLU A 129 -11.92 -24.37 16.86
CA GLU A 129 -12.06 -25.15 18.09
C GLU A 129 -10.73 -25.22 18.85
N GLY A 130 -10.73 -24.77 20.08
CA GLY A 130 -9.52 -24.73 20.91
C GLY A 130 -8.57 -23.56 20.63
N ILE A 131 -8.88 -22.69 19.67
CA ILE A 131 -8.07 -21.49 19.41
C ILE A 131 -8.65 -20.30 20.20
N GLU A 132 -7.82 -19.68 21.04
CA GLU A 132 -8.20 -18.46 21.73
C GLU A 132 -8.03 -17.25 20.78
N PRO A 133 -8.98 -16.30 20.78
CA PRO A 133 -8.85 -15.11 19.95
C PRO A 133 -7.70 -14.21 20.44
N SER A 134 -7.04 -13.51 19.51
CA SER A 134 -5.92 -12.65 19.81
C SER A 134 -6.29 -11.56 20.82
N GLY A 135 -5.78 -11.66 22.04
CA GLY A 135 -6.01 -10.69 23.10
C GLY A 135 -5.45 -9.29 22.80
N PHE A 136 -4.47 -9.19 21.89
CA PHE A 136 -3.93 -7.91 21.44
C PHE A 136 -4.84 -7.23 20.42
N LEU A 137 -5.28 -7.95 19.40
CA LEU A 137 -6.09 -7.39 18.30
C LEU A 137 -7.51 -7.04 18.77
N GLY A 138 -8.07 -7.79 19.72
CA GLY A 138 -9.38 -7.56 20.32
C GLY A 138 -9.44 -6.42 21.38
N LYS A 139 -8.36 -5.67 21.60
CA LYS A 139 -8.39 -4.53 22.52
C LYS A 139 -9.31 -3.41 22.03
N LYS A 140 -10.00 -2.73 22.95
CA LYS A 140 -10.91 -1.60 22.64
C LYS A 140 -10.29 -0.53 21.74
N GLU A 141 -8.99 -0.26 21.90
CA GLU A 141 -8.27 0.70 21.08
C GLU A 141 -8.17 0.25 19.62
N ASN A 142 -7.88 -1.03 19.38
CA ASN A 142 -7.78 -1.62 18.05
C ASN A 142 -9.16 -1.74 17.40
N ILE A 143 -10.18 -2.12 18.14
CA ILE A 143 -11.58 -2.13 17.68
C ILE A 143 -12.00 -0.73 17.22
N ALA A 144 -11.66 0.32 17.98
CA ALA A 144 -11.96 1.70 17.58
C ALA A 144 -11.19 2.13 16.33
N ILE A 145 -9.94 1.67 16.15
CA ILE A 145 -9.16 1.95 14.93
C ILE A 145 -9.81 1.29 13.72
N ILE A 146 -10.13 0.01 13.82
CA ILE A 146 -10.79 -0.76 12.75
C ILE A 146 -12.14 -0.13 12.42
N GLY A 147 -12.92 0.24 13.43
CA GLY A 147 -14.19 0.92 13.26
C GLY A 147 -14.05 2.23 12.50
N ASN A 148 -13.00 3.01 12.76
CA ASN A 148 -12.70 4.24 12.02
C ASN A 148 -12.28 3.96 10.56
N ILE A 149 -11.49 2.91 10.31
CA ILE A 149 -11.08 2.52 8.95
C ILE A 149 -12.30 2.12 8.12
N ILE A 150 -13.20 1.33 8.70
CA ILE A 150 -14.35 0.77 7.98
C ILE A 150 -15.52 1.79 7.93
N GLY A 151 -15.59 2.70 8.91
CA GLY A 151 -16.71 3.61 9.09
C GLY A 151 -17.90 2.95 9.81
N ARG A 152 -17.65 1.96 10.68
CA ARG A 152 -18.66 1.20 11.42
C ARG A 152 -18.28 1.04 12.88
N VAL A 153 -19.26 0.99 13.77
CA VAL A 153 -19.04 0.76 15.21
C VAL A 153 -19.17 -0.72 15.51
N TYR A 154 -18.20 -1.28 16.24
CA TYR A 154 -18.19 -2.66 16.73
C TYR A 154 -18.14 -2.66 18.26
N SER A 155 -18.87 -3.56 18.90
CA SER A 155 -18.73 -3.83 20.33
C SER A 155 -17.60 -4.82 20.60
N LYS A 156 -17.36 -5.77 19.69
CA LYS A 156 -16.32 -6.78 19.80
C LYS A 156 -15.81 -7.16 18.42
N ILE A 157 -14.51 -7.42 18.32
CA ILE A 157 -13.88 -8.04 17.15
C ILE A 157 -12.93 -9.10 17.66
N GLU A 158 -13.07 -10.32 17.16
CA GLU A 158 -12.25 -11.46 17.52
C GLU A 158 -11.48 -11.95 16.30
N PHE A 159 -10.18 -12.09 16.45
CA PHE A 159 -9.27 -12.63 15.43
C PHE A 159 -8.75 -13.98 15.93
N TYR A 160 -9.11 -15.04 15.24
CA TYR A 160 -8.59 -16.38 15.47
C TYR A 160 -7.54 -16.68 14.42
N GLU A 161 -6.30 -16.94 14.83
CA GLU A 161 -5.19 -17.23 13.93
C GLU A 161 -5.22 -18.73 13.60
N VAL A 162 -5.65 -19.07 12.39
CA VAL A 162 -5.75 -20.45 11.90
C VAL A 162 -4.48 -20.81 11.16
N GLU A 163 -3.74 -21.80 11.66
CA GLU A 163 -2.46 -22.25 11.12
C GLU A 163 -2.60 -23.60 10.41
N GLY A 164 -1.92 -23.78 9.29
CA GLY A 164 -1.77 -25.06 8.59
C GLY A 164 -3.03 -25.63 7.94
N ALA A 165 -4.20 -24.96 8.04
CA ALA A 165 -5.45 -25.50 7.52
C ALA A 165 -5.54 -25.43 5.99
N LEU A 166 -4.92 -24.42 5.37
CA LEU A 166 -4.97 -24.20 3.93
C LEU A 166 -3.69 -24.70 3.24
N ASP A 167 -2.55 -24.59 3.93
CA ASP A 167 -1.22 -25.03 3.52
C ASP A 167 -0.35 -25.08 4.79
N ASP A 168 0.61 -26.01 4.92
CA ASP A 168 1.36 -26.28 6.17
C ASP A 168 1.98 -25.04 6.82
N ASP A 169 2.49 -24.12 6.00
CA ASP A 169 3.12 -22.86 6.46
C ASP A 169 2.19 -21.63 6.37
N TYR A 170 0.89 -21.82 6.09
CA TYR A 170 -0.01 -20.72 5.86
C TYR A 170 -0.87 -20.41 7.08
N THR A 171 -0.80 -19.17 7.55
CA THR A 171 -1.62 -18.66 8.65
C THR A 171 -2.57 -17.58 8.13
N PHE A 172 -3.82 -17.63 8.55
CA PHE A 172 -4.82 -16.62 8.21
C PHE A 172 -5.76 -16.32 9.39
N PRO A 173 -6.34 -15.11 9.44
CA PRO A 173 -7.31 -14.77 10.47
C PRO A 173 -8.72 -15.24 10.07
N PHE A 174 -9.35 -16.03 10.94
CA PHE A 174 -10.81 -16.15 10.96
C PHE A 174 -11.34 -15.05 11.88
N ILE A 175 -12.29 -14.24 11.40
CA ILE A 175 -12.72 -13.03 12.09
C ILE A 175 -14.20 -13.13 12.45
N LYS A 176 -14.53 -12.86 13.72
CA LYS A 176 -15.92 -12.70 14.20
C LYS A 176 -16.09 -11.28 14.74
N VAL A 177 -17.26 -10.73 14.52
CA VAL A 177 -17.61 -9.39 15.01
C VAL A 177 -18.98 -9.42 15.71
N THR A 178 -19.12 -8.55 16.71
CA THR A 178 -20.37 -8.26 17.38
C THR A 178 -20.69 -6.78 17.26
N LEU A 179 -21.85 -6.43 16.78
CA LEU A 179 -22.33 -5.06 16.69
C LEU A 179 -22.92 -4.57 18.02
N PRO A 180 -23.12 -3.23 18.19
CA PRO A 180 -23.72 -2.68 19.42
C PRO A 180 -25.14 -3.17 19.72
N ASP A 181 -25.89 -3.59 18.73
CA ASP A 181 -27.23 -4.17 18.85
C ASP A 181 -27.24 -5.68 19.17
N GLY A 182 -26.04 -6.28 19.32
CA GLY A 182 -25.86 -7.69 19.64
C GLY A 182 -25.84 -8.63 18.42
N VAL A 183 -25.96 -8.11 17.21
CA VAL A 183 -25.81 -8.92 15.99
C VAL A 183 -24.38 -9.41 15.84
N GLU A 184 -24.22 -10.72 15.62
CA GLU A 184 -22.93 -11.37 15.41
C GLU A 184 -22.85 -11.93 13.99
N TYR A 185 -21.67 -11.82 13.38
CA TYR A 185 -21.37 -12.44 12.08
C TYR A 185 -19.87 -12.65 11.92
N SER A 186 -19.50 -13.50 10.98
CA SER A 186 -18.11 -13.86 10.69
C SER A 186 -17.61 -13.24 9.38
N CYS A 187 -16.35 -13.49 9.06
CA CYS A 187 -15.74 -13.08 7.79
C CYS A 187 -16.49 -13.63 6.55
N LEU A 188 -17.31 -14.66 6.70
CA LEU A 188 -18.11 -15.23 5.60
C LEU A 188 -19.31 -14.36 5.23
N GLU A 189 -19.86 -13.63 6.19
CA GLU A 189 -21.00 -12.74 6.00
C GLU A 189 -20.56 -11.26 5.82
N MET A 190 -19.27 -10.97 5.99
CA MET A 190 -18.73 -9.63 5.81
C MET A 190 -18.76 -9.20 4.34
N GLY A 191 -18.98 -7.90 4.11
CA GLY A 191 -18.68 -7.32 2.81
C GLY A 191 -17.18 -7.42 2.49
N SER A 192 -16.83 -7.60 1.21
CA SER A 192 -15.43 -7.79 0.79
C SER A 192 -14.49 -6.69 1.27
N GLY A 193 -14.92 -5.42 1.23
CA GLY A 193 -14.10 -4.30 1.72
C GLY A 193 -13.93 -4.28 3.23
N GLU A 194 -14.94 -4.72 3.99
CA GLU A 194 -14.86 -4.85 5.45
C GLU A 194 -13.83 -5.91 5.85
N TYR A 195 -13.95 -7.12 5.27
CA TYR A 195 -13.03 -8.22 5.54
C TYR A 195 -11.60 -7.85 5.14
N LEU A 196 -11.42 -7.24 3.97
CA LEU A 196 -10.12 -6.85 3.45
C LEU A 196 -9.41 -5.81 4.36
N CYS A 197 -10.14 -4.81 4.88
CA CYS A 197 -9.58 -3.85 5.84
C CYS A 197 -9.15 -4.54 7.15
N MET A 198 -9.96 -5.48 7.65
CA MET A 198 -9.62 -6.24 8.86
C MET A 198 -8.44 -7.19 8.62
N TYR A 199 -8.38 -7.81 7.45
CA TYR A 199 -7.27 -8.68 7.04
C TYR A 199 -5.95 -7.91 6.96
N ILE A 200 -5.92 -6.73 6.30
CA ILE A 200 -4.72 -5.88 6.26
C ILE A 200 -4.32 -5.43 7.66
N PHE A 201 -5.31 -5.07 8.51
CA PHE A 201 -5.05 -4.70 9.90
C PHE A 201 -4.39 -5.85 10.67
N TRP A 202 -4.91 -7.06 10.55
CA TRP A 202 -4.30 -8.25 11.15
C TRP A 202 -2.90 -8.48 10.59
N PHE A 203 -2.74 -8.52 9.27
CA PHE A 203 -1.49 -8.87 8.59
C PHE A 203 -0.34 -7.96 8.98
N ILE A 204 -0.55 -6.63 9.00
CA ILE A 204 0.52 -5.69 9.37
C ILE A 204 0.90 -5.79 10.85
N ASN A 205 0.03 -6.29 11.72
CA ASN A 205 0.34 -6.56 13.11
C ASN A 205 0.98 -7.94 13.32
N TRP A 206 0.70 -8.89 12.45
CA TRP A 206 1.20 -10.26 12.49
C TRP A 206 2.65 -10.36 11.98
N ILE A 207 3.00 -9.73 10.86
CA ILE A 207 4.35 -9.78 10.29
C ILE A 207 5.41 -9.25 11.26
N GLU A 208 6.66 -9.66 11.06
CA GLU A 208 7.78 -9.24 11.89
C GLU A 208 8.04 -7.74 11.85
N LYS A 209 8.54 -7.20 12.98
CA LYS A 209 9.07 -5.83 13.04
C LYS A 209 10.36 -5.73 12.22
N ASN A 210 10.69 -4.50 11.78
CA ASN A 210 11.89 -4.21 11.00
C ASN A 210 11.97 -5.03 9.70
N SER A 211 10.82 -5.21 9.06
CA SER A 211 10.65 -5.94 7.81
C SER A 211 10.31 -5.01 6.64
N ILE A 212 10.38 -5.55 5.42
CA ILE A 212 9.88 -4.91 4.21
C ILE A 212 8.52 -5.51 3.90
N LEU A 213 7.54 -4.66 3.61
CA LEU A 213 6.21 -5.05 3.18
C LEU A 213 5.92 -4.50 1.78
N LEU A 214 5.68 -5.41 0.85
CA LEU A 214 5.28 -5.11 -0.52
C LEU A 214 3.79 -5.37 -0.65
N ILE A 215 2.99 -4.34 -0.99
CA ILE A 215 1.53 -4.48 -1.11
C ILE A 215 1.12 -4.18 -2.55
N ASP A 216 0.41 -5.10 -3.18
CA ASP A 216 -0.09 -4.92 -4.54
C ASP A 216 -1.59 -4.60 -4.55
N GLU A 217 -1.97 -3.54 -5.27
CA GLU A 217 -3.36 -3.10 -5.47
C GLU A 217 -4.17 -2.96 -4.17
N ILE A 218 -3.62 -2.23 -3.20
CA ILE A 218 -4.22 -2.08 -1.85
C ILE A 218 -5.64 -1.49 -1.88
N GLU A 219 -6.00 -0.71 -2.90
CA GLU A 219 -7.31 -0.07 -3.04
C GLU A 219 -8.43 -0.99 -3.49
N ASN A 220 -8.13 -2.20 -3.98
CA ASN A 220 -9.13 -3.10 -4.52
C ASN A 220 -10.21 -3.41 -3.47
N CYS A 221 -11.48 -3.26 -3.86
CA CYS A 221 -12.65 -3.47 -3.00
C CYS A 221 -12.76 -2.56 -1.76
N ILE A 222 -11.88 -1.59 -1.57
CA ILE A 222 -11.90 -0.67 -0.42
C ILE A 222 -12.52 0.67 -0.81
N SER A 223 -13.45 1.17 -0.03
CA SER A 223 -14.07 2.49 -0.25
C SER A 223 -13.04 3.62 -0.12
N VAL A 224 -13.27 4.74 -0.82
CA VAL A 224 -12.39 5.93 -0.73
C VAL A 224 -12.19 6.39 0.71
N TYR A 225 -13.25 6.37 1.51
CA TYR A 225 -13.21 6.66 2.94
C TYR A 225 -12.25 5.73 3.68
N SER A 226 -12.42 4.43 3.49
CA SER A 226 -11.57 3.41 4.14
C SER A 226 -10.12 3.48 3.69
N GLN A 227 -9.85 3.79 2.41
CA GLN A 227 -8.49 3.99 1.89
C GLN A 227 -7.76 5.10 2.66
N GLU A 228 -8.44 6.22 2.93
CA GLU A 228 -7.87 7.34 3.64
C GLU A 228 -7.41 6.97 5.06
N TYR A 229 -8.30 6.35 5.84
CA TYR A 229 -8.00 5.95 7.22
C TYR A 229 -7.04 4.76 7.31
N LEU A 230 -7.11 3.84 6.35
CA LEU A 230 -6.18 2.72 6.26
C LEU A 230 -4.76 3.22 6.01
N MET A 231 -4.56 4.18 5.09
CA MET A 231 -3.25 4.76 4.83
C MET A 231 -2.69 5.50 6.05
N ASP A 232 -3.53 6.23 6.79
CA ASP A 232 -3.12 6.87 8.04
C ASP A 232 -2.69 5.84 9.09
N TYR A 233 -3.40 4.72 9.18
CA TYR A 233 -3.03 3.62 10.05
C TYR A 233 -1.70 2.96 9.62
N LEU A 234 -1.52 2.69 8.35
CA LEU A 234 -0.28 2.15 7.80
C LEU A 234 0.92 3.05 8.10
N ALA A 235 0.77 4.38 7.95
CA ALA A 235 1.82 5.34 8.28
C ALA A 235 2.21 5.30 9.76
N HIS A 236 1.21 5.17 10.63
CA HIS A 236 1.43 5.06 12.07
C HIS A 236 2.18 3.77 12.43
N VAL A 237 1.71 2.62 11.96
CA VAL A 237 2.30 1.31 12.29
C VAL A 237 3.66 1.13 11.64
N SER A 238 3.83 1.55 10.38
CA SER A 238 5.11 1.52 9.67
C SER A 238 6.22 2.15 10.50
N SER A 239 6.02 3.39 10.96
CA SER A 239 7.02 4.10 11.76
C SER A 239 7.23 3.53 13.16
N GLN A 240 6.19 2.93 13.78
CA GLN A 240 6.31 2.34 15.12
C GLN A 240 6.98 0.98 15.13
N ARG A 241 6.75 0.18 14.08
CA ARG A 241 7.28 -1.18 13.98
C ARG A 241 8.50 -1.31 13.09
N GLY A 242 8.93 -0.20 12.46
CA GLY A 242 10.05 -0.19 11.54
C GLY A 242 9.76 -0.96 10.24
N ILE A 243 8.50 -1.04 9.81
CA ILE A 243 8.10 -1.76 8.60
C ILE A 243 8.23 -0.81 7.41
N TRP A 244 9.15 -1.10 6.49
CA TRP A 244 9.32 -0.36 5.25
C TRP A 244 8.29 -0.81 4.23
N ILE A 245 7.42 0.09 3.77
CA ILE A 245 6.30 -0.25 2.90
C ILE A 245 6.51 0.30 1.49
N LEU A 246 6.43 -0.59 0.50
CA LEU A 246 6.30 -0.23 -0.90
C LEU A 246 4.99 -0.81 -1.43
N LEU A 247 4.09 0.05 -1.86
CA LEU A 247 2.79 -0.41 -2.36
C LEU A 247 2.56 0.00 -3.81
N SER A 248 1.71 -0.74 -4.53
CA SER A 248 1.19 -0.32 -5.82
C SER A 248 -0.22 0.24 -5.66
N SER A 249 -0.53 1.30 -6.39
CA SER A 249 -1.86 1.88 -6.41
C SER A 249 -2.09 2.75 -7.64
N HIS A 250 -3.37 2.89 -8.03
CA HIS A 250 -3.85 3.88 -8.98
C HIS A 250 -4.89 4.83 -8.35
N SER A 251 -5.13 4.71 -7.05
CA SER A 251 -6.08 5.55 -6.32
C SER A 251 -5.53 6.96 -6.08
N GLU A 252 -6.32 7.97 -6.48
CA GLU A 252 -6.03 9.38 -6.20
C GLU A 252 -5.92 9.66 -4.69
N THR A 253 -6.76 9.00 -3.89
CA THR A 253 -6.78 9.15 -2.44
C THR A 253 -5.48 8.68 -1.82
N ILE A 254 -5.00 7.49 -2.20
CA ILE A 254 -3.74 6.93 -1.70
C ILE A 254 -2.56 7.80 -2.14
N LEU A 255 -2.52 8.20 -3.42
CA LEU A 255 -1.46 9.07 -3.95
C LEU A 255 -1.41 10.42 -3.22
N SER A 256 -2.57 11.01 -2.92
CA SER A 256 -2.67 12.27 -2.17
C SER A 256 -2.17 12.13 -0.73
N LYS A 257 -2.41 10.99 -0.08
CA LYS A 257 -1.93 10.71 1.29
C LYS A 257 -0.43 10.49 1.34
N VAL A 258 0.11 9.67 0.45
CA VAL A 258 1.56 9.37 0.39
C VAL A 258 2.36 10.59 -0.05
N GLY A 259 1.75 11.44 -0.86
CA GLY A 259 2.37 12.62 -1.42
C GLY A 259 3.29 12.32 -2.59
N ILE A 260 3.41 13.31 -3.49
CA ILE A 260 4.08 13.13 -4.77
C ILE A 260 5.58 12.79 -4.67
N LYS A 261 6.23 13.27 -3.61
CA LYS A 261 7.66 13.01 -3.38
C LYS A 261 7.95 11.52 -3.19
N ASN A 262 6.99 10.79 -2.64
CA ASN A 262 7.10 9.37 -2.33
C ASN A 262 6.38 8.48 -3.34
N ALA A 263 5.82 9.07 -4.40
CA ALA A 263 5.22 8.35 -5.49
C ALA A 263 6.22 8.16 -6.64
N ARG A 264 6.19 7.00 -7.31
CA ARG A 264 7.02 6.66 -8.45
C ARG A 264 6.11 6.20 -9.59
N LEU A 265 6.10 6.97 -10.67
CA LEU A 265 5.28 6.66 -11.83
C LEU A 265 6.00 5.63 -12.69
N ILE A 266 5.35 4.48 -12.84
CA ILE A 266 5.78 3.44 -13.76
C ILE A 266 5.10 3.69 -15.10
N SER A 267 5.88 3.77 -16.16
CA SER A 267 5.40 3.90 -17.53
C SER A 267 6.01 2.83 -18.40
N ASN A 268 5.26 2.40 -19.40
CA ASN A 268 5.74 1.50 -20.45
C ASN A 268 5.58 2.23 -21.78
N VAL A 269 6.70 2.65 -22.35
CA VAL A 269 6.75 3.38 -23.61
C VAL A 269 7.26 2.45 -24.70
N SER A 270 6.56 2.42 -25.83
CA SER A 270 6.99 1.65 -27.01
C SER A 270 8.45 2.00 -27.35
N ASN A 271 9.28 0.99 -27.57
CA ASN A 271 10.72 1.05 -27.83
C ASN A 271 11.65 1.44 -26.66
N VAL A 272 11.11 1.82 -25.47
CA VAL A 272 11.91 2.12 -24.28
C VAL A 272 11.70 1.07 -23.20
N GLY A 273 10.50 0.45 -23.15
CA GLY A 273 10.14 -0.51 -22.13
C GLY A 273 9.63 0.15 -20.84
N ILE A 274 9.61 -0.62 -19.77
CA ILE A 274 9.20 -0.17 -18.43
C ILE A 274 10.25 0.79 -17.88
N SER A 275 9.82 1.97 -17.46
CA SER A 275 10.67 3.00 -16.90
C SER A 275 10.04 3.65 -15.66
N VAL A 276 10.88 4.18 -14.79
CA VAL A 276 10.46 4.96 -13.62
C VAL A 276 10.57 6.44 -13.96
N VAL A 277 9.50 7.17 -13.72
CA VAL A 277 9.49 8.63 -13.84
C VAL A 277 9.23 9.22 -12.47
N SER A 278 10.18 10.01 -11.95
CA SER A 278 9.96 10.83 -10.76
C SER A 278 9.36 12.16 -11.21
N PRO A 279 8.12 12.47 -10.81
CA PRO A 279 7.49 13.68 -11.30
C PRO A 279 8.07 14.90 -10.61
N LYS A 280 8.30 15.93 -11.41
CA LYS A 280 8.65 17.25 -10.89
C LYS A 280 7.42 18.04 -10.46
N HIS A 281 6.21 17.66 -10.97
CA HIS A 281 4.97 18.41 -10.79
C HIS A 281 3.74 17.49 -10.67
N GLU A 282 2.92 17.74 -9.67
CA GLU A 282 1.72 16.94 -9.32
C GLU A 282 0.74 16.79 -10.50
N ARG A 283 0.54 17.87 -11.28
CA ARG A 283 -0.36 17.84 -12.43
C ARG A 283 0.05 16.84 -13.51
N LYS A 284 1.35 16.72 -13.79
CA LYS A 284 1.85 15.76 -14.78
C LYS A 284 1.62 14.32 -14.34
N TYR A 285 1.63 14.09 -13.05
CA TYR A 285 1.34 12.78 -12.45
C TYR A 285 -0.11 12.37 -12.67
N PHE A 286 -1.03 13.20 -12.21
CA PHE A 286 -2.46 12.94 -12.35
C PHE A 286 -2.85 12.80 -13.82
N THR A 287 -2.30 13.64 -14.69
CA THR A 287 -2.54 13.55 -16.14
C THR A 287 -2.01 12.23 -16.73
N ALA A 288 -0.82 11.78 -16.32
CA ALA A 288 -0.24 10.52 -16.79
C ALA A 288 -1.04 9.29 -16.32
N LEU A 289 -1.70 9.39 -15.17
CA LEU A 289 -2.61 8.36 -14.62
C LEU A 289 -4.01 8.44 -15.24
N GLY A 290 -4.31 9.47 -16.04
CA GLY A 290 -5.65 9.74 -16.55
C GLY A 290 -6.60 10.35 -15.52
N ILE A 291 -6.07 10.77 -14.38
CA ILE A 291 -6.84 11.43 -13.31
C ILE A 291 -6.89 12.94 -13.60
N LYS A 292 -8.08 13.51 -13.57
CA LYS A 292 -8.25 14.97 -13.66
C LYS A 292 -7.87 15.59 -12.32
N PRO A 293 -6.83 16.45 -12.25
CA PRO A 293 -6.44 17.08 -10.99
C PRO A 293 -7.62 17.88 -10.42
N ARG A 294 -7.83 17.77 -9.11
CA ARG A 294 -8.89 18.53 -8.42
C ARG A 294 -8.62 20.02 -8.58
N LYS A 295 -9.67 20.75 -8.95
CA LYS A 295 -9.63 22.20 -9.02
C LYS A 295 -9.52 22.76 -7.61
N LYS A 296 -8.48 23.55 -7.34
CA LYS A 296 -8.21 24.12 -6.01
C LYS A 296 -8.90 25.48 -5.81
N GLY A 297 -9.46 26.07 -6.89
CA GLY A 297 -10.16 27.34 -6.83
C GLY A 297 -10.67 27.80 -8.19
N ILE A 298 -11.45 28.86 -8.17
CA ILE A 298 -11.97 29.56 -9.34
C ILE A 298 -11.49 31.01 -9.23
N PHE A 299 -10.92 31.52 -10.29
CA PHE A 299 -10.60 32.94 -10.42
C PHE A 299 -11.62 33.55 -11.36
N ILE A 300 -12.32 34.55 -10.88
CA ILE A 300 -13.25 35.38 -11.68
C ILE A 300 -12.51 36.66 -12.04
N VAL A 301 -12.42 36.96 -13.32
CA VAL A 301 -11.76 38.15 -13.83
C VAL A 301 -12.72 38.98 -14.65
N GLU A 302 -12.54 40.29 -14.64
CA GLU A 302 -13.48 41.26 -15.23
C GLU A 302 -13.41 41.28 -16.76
N ASP A 303 -12.19 41.05 -17.30
CA ASP A 303 -11.96 41.17 -18.74
C ASP A 303 -10.90 40.21 -19.29
N LYS A 304 -10.76 40.21 -20.62
CA LYS A 304 -9.81 39.37 -21.35
C LYS A 304 -8.33 39.71 -21.02
N PHE A 305 -8.04 40.97 -20.70
CA PHE A 305 -6.66 41.40 -20.34
C PHE A 305 -6.30 40.87 -18.98
N SER A 306 -7.15 41.03 -18.00
CA SER A 306 -7.00 40.44 -16.65
C SER A 306 -6.87 38.93 -16.70
N TYR A 307 -7.62 38.25 -17.58
CA TYR A 307 -7.48 36.84 -17.84
C TYR A 307 -6.08 36.47 -18.36
N MET A 308 -5.60 37.16 -19.41
CA MET A 308 -4.29 36.87 -19.99
C MET A 308 -3.15 37.14 -19.01
N PHE A 309 -3.27 38.23 -18.23
CA PHE A 309 -2.29 38.62 -17.21
C PHE A 309 -2.23 37.56 -16.09
N LEU A 310 -3.39 37.20 -15.55
CA LEU A 310 -3.50 36.16 -14.50
C LEU A 310 -2.97 34.82 -15.00
N LYS A 311 -3.30 34.40 -16.21
CA LYS A 311 -2.79 33.19 -16.84
C LYS A 311 -1.29 33.20 -16.99
N GLY A 312 -0.69 34.33 -17.38
CA GLY A 312 0.75 34.50 -17.47
C GLY A 312 1.45 34.42 -16.12
N MET A 313 0.87 35.04 -15.08
CA MET A 313 1.38 34.97 -13.71
C MET A 313 1.29 33.54 -13.14
N LEU A 314 0.15 32.88 -13.29
CA LEU A 314 -0.08 31.54 -12.76
C LEU A 314 0.78 30.49 -13.45
N ASN A 315 1.01 30.61 -14.77
CA ASN A 315 1.92 29.71 -15.49
C ASN A 315 3.38 29.82 -15.02
N ARG A 316 3.78 30.98 -14.49
CA ARG A 316 5.11 31.19 -13.94
C ARG A 316 5.24 30.82 -12.46
N ALA A 317 4.20 31.12 -11.67
CA ALA A 317 4.25 31.01 -10.21
C ALA A 317 3.66 29.69 -9.67
N ALA A 318 2.74 29.07 -10.41
CA ALA A 318 1.94 27.92 -9.94
C ALA A 318 1.62 26.98 -11.10
N SER A 319 2.68 26.49 -11.79
CA SER A 319 2.53 25.55 -12.93
C SER A 319 1.80 24.26 -12.58
N ASP A 320 1.66 23.95 -11.29
CA ASP A 320 1.10 22.71 -10.77
C ASP A 320 -0.36 22.82 -10.36
N ILE A 321 -0.94 24.03 -10.40
CA ILE A 321 -2.32 24.24 -9.99
C ILE A 321 -3.23 24.23 -11.24
N ALA A 322 -4.23 23.35 -11.23
CA ALA A 322 -5.26 23.35 -12.25
C ALA A 322 -6.30 24.42 -11.94
N TYR A 323 -6.46 25.39 -12.85
CA TYR A 323 -7.52 26.40 -12.79
C TYR A 323 -8.46 26.24 -13.96
N ASP A 324 -9.78 26.41 -13.73
CA ASP A 324 -10.73 26.72 -14.78
C ASP A 324 -10.83 28.23 -14.91
N TYR A 325 -10.75 28.68 -16.13
CA TYR A 325 -10.96 30.08 -16.49
C TYR A 325 -12.37 30.19 -17.10
N HIS A 326 -13.24 30.93 -16.45
CA HIS A 326 -14.57 31.34 -16.99
C HIS A 326 -14.64 32.85 -17.12
#